data_1c56d72eef7424299ff66f4bcc0d4d08
#
_entry.id   1c56d72eef7424299ff66f4bcc0d4d08
#
_cell.length_a   1.000
_cell.length_b   1.000
_cell.length_c   1.000
_cell.angle_alpha   90.00
_cell.angle_beta   90.00
_cell.angle_gamma   90.00
#
_symmetry.space_group_name_H-M   'P 1'
#
loop_
_entity.id
_entity.type
_entity.pdbx_description
1 polymer ?
#
loop_
_entity_poly.entity_id
_entity_poly.type
_entity_poly.pdbx_seq_one_letter_code
_entity_poly.pdbx_strand_id
1 'polypeptide(L)'
;MVFPDFSEFSQLALQGNFVPVYQEWVADLDTPVSAWYKVCAGQPYSFLLESIEGGEKLGRYSLVGCDPVWVLEARGDRTTQKNRDGSQVVFAGDPFTALAECLAPYKPVKLPQLPPGIGGLFGFWGYELIQWIEPRVPIYPPDERNIPDGLWMQVDHLLIFDQVKRKIWAIAYADLRDPNVDLKAAYQQAGDRVTQMLEKLSLPLSPEKTRLEWNPPGSRRAGEQESSTSATLSDRGAEEYKSNFTRPDFCASVEKAKDYIKAGDIFQVVISQRLSTTYTGDPFALYRSLRQINPSPYMAYFNFQDWQIIGSSPEVMVKAETDSDGGVIATVRPIAGTRPRGKTTQEDAAFAQDLLQDPKEIAEHVMLVDLGRNDLGRVCQSGSVKVDELMVVERYSHVMHIVSNVVGKLAVGKTAWDLLKASFPAGTVSGAPKIRAMEIIHELESSRRGVYSGVYGYYDFEGQLNTAIAIRTMVVHDRTVSVQAGAGLVADSEPEKEYEETLNKARGLLEAIRCLR
;
A
#
# COMPACT_ATOMS: atom_id res chain seq x y z
N MET A 1 17.11 21.83 -18.86
CA MET A 1 16.27 22.09 -20.07
C MET A 1 15.01 21.26 -19.88
N VAL A 2 13.88 21.89 -20.06
CA VAL A 2 12.56 21.25 -19.91
C VAL A 2 12.18 20.56 -21.23
N PHE A 3 11.60 19.39 -21.16
CA PHE A 3 11.11 18.59 -22.29
C PHE A 3 9.59 18.33 -22.14
N PRO A 4 8.85 18.21 -23.24
CA PRO A 4 9.23 18.54 -24.62
C PRO A 4 9.51 20.04 -24.77
N ASP A 5 10.15 20.48 -25.86
CA ASP A 5 10.20 21.91 -26.19
C ASP A 5 8.80 22.43 -26.58
N PHE A 6 8.63 23.75 -26.67
CA PHE A 6 7.31 24.34 -26.91
C PHE A 6 6.72 23.94 -28.29
N SER A 7 7.56 23.70 -29.32
CA SER A 7 7.09 23.25 -30.63
C SER A 7 6.55 21.83 -30.58
N GLU A 8 7.28 20.91 -29.95
CA GLU A 8 6.85 19.54 -29.73
C GLU A 8 5.64 19.47 -28.80
N PHE A 9 5.63 20.25 -27.72
CA PHE A 9 4.50 20.38 -26.82
C PHE A 9 3.22 20.79 -27.54
N SER A 10 3.31 21.75 -28.47
CA SER A 10 2.16 22.21 -29.23
C SER A 10 1.56 21.12 -30.12
N GLN A 11 2.38 20.21 -30.64
CA GLN A 11 1.90 19.05 -31.41
C GLN A 11 1.25 17.98 -30.48
N LEU A 12 1.83 17.77 -29.31
CA LEU A 12 1.29 16.85 -28.31
C LEU A 12 -0.07 17.33 -27.77
N ALA A 13 -0.25 18.64 -27.62
CA ALA A 13 -1.52 19.25 -27.19
C ALA A 13 -2.70 18.98 -28.14
N LEU A 14 -2.44 18.57 -29.38
CA LEU A 14 -3.49 18.11 -30.30
C LEU A 14 -4.00 16.71 -30.00
N GLN A 15 -3.25 15.92 -29.23
CA GLN A 15 -3.57 14.53 -28.90
C GLN A 15 -4.37 14.39 -27.61
N GLY A 16 -4.32 15.39 -26.73
CA GLY A 16 -5.02 15.37 -25.45
C GLY A 16 -4.99 16.73 -24.74
N ASN A 17 -5.62 16.78 -23.58
CA ASN A 17 -5.76 18.02 -22.81
C ASN A 17 -4.95 18.04 -21.51
N PHE A 18 -4.09 17.04 -21.31
CA PHE A 18 -3.26 16.91 -20.12
C PHE A 18 -1.88 16.39 -20.54
N VAL A 19 -0.92 17.32 -20.72
CA VAL A 19 0.35 17.06 -21.41
C VAL A 19 1.49 17.13 -20.41
N PRO A 20 2.29 16.05 -20.24
CA PRO A 20 3.42 16.05 -19.31
C PRO A 20 4.58 16.89 -19.83
N VAL A 21 5.17 17.66 -18.93
CA VAL A 21 6.38 18.46 -19.11
C VAL A 21 7.37 18.00 -18.04
N TYR A 22 8.62 17.74 -18.41
CA TYR A 22 9.57 17.15 -17.47
C TYR A 22 11.01 17.60 -17.67
N GLN A 23 11.83 17.33 -16.65
CA GLN A 23 13.27 17.43 -16.72
C GLN A 23 13.92 16.23 -16.03
N GLU A 24 15.02 15.72 -16.60
CA GLU A 24 15.82 14.66 -16.00
C GLU A 24 17.02 15.23 -15.24
N TRP A 25 17.29 14.65 -14.06
CA TRP A 25 18.49 14.89 -13.27
C TRP A 25 19.18 13.58 -12.90
N VAL A 26 20.46 13.66 -12.56
CA VAL A 26 21.20 12.53 -11.97
C VAL A 26 20.85 12.40 -10.50
N ALA A 27 20.48 11.18 -10.07
CA ALA A 27 20.11 10.87 -8.68
C ALA A 27 21.31 10.28 -7.93
N ASP A 28 22.35 11.06 -7.70
CA ASP A 28 23.58 10.63 -7.00
C ASP A 28 23.74 11.28 -5.62
N LEU A 29 23.09 12.40 -5.35
CA LEU A 29 23.18 13.14 -4.09
C LEU A 29 21.91 13.11 -3.26
N ASP A 30 20.77 12.83 -3.87
CA ASP A 30 19.46 12.80 -3.20
C ASP A 30 18.87 11.40 -3.15
N THR A 31 18.19 11.13 -2.04
CA THR A 31 17.40 9.93 -1.85
C THR A 31 15.91 10.29 -1.90
N PRO A 32 14.98 9.35 -2.15
CA PRO A 32 13.54 9.63 -2.06
C PRO A 32 13.14 10.24 -0.71
N VAL A 33 13.79 9.83 0.38
CA VAL A 33 13.58 10.37 1.74
C VAL A 33 14.02 11.83 1.82
N SER A 34 15.23 12.19 1.31
CA SER A 34 15.69 13.58 1.31
C SER A 34 14.81 14.45 0.43
N ALA A 35 14.38 13.94 -0.73
CA ALA A 35 13.51 14.63 -1.65
C ALA A 35 12.13 14.93 -1.03
N TRP A 36 11.55 13.96 -0.29
CA TRP A 36 10.29 14.21 0.41
C TRP A 36 10.44 15.35 1.41
N TYR A 37 11.50 15.39 2.21
CA TYR A 37 11.74 16.50 3.15
C TYR A 37 11.91 17.84 2.44
N LYS A 38 12.58 17.87 1.30
CA LYS A 38 12.87 19.11 0.56
C LYS A 38 11.66 19.66 -0.19
N VAL A 39 10.83 18.77 -0.74
CA VAL A 39 9.72 19.16 -1.64
C VAL A 39 8.37 19.11 -0.94
N CYS A 40 8.13 18.13 -0.08
CA CYS A 40 6.80 17.80 0.44
C CYS A 40 6.61 18.15 1.93
N ALA A 41 7.68 18.32 2.72
CA ALA A 41 7.53 18.60 4.14
C ALA A 41 6.76 19.90 4.38
N GLY A 42 5.76 19.83 5.29
CA GLY A 42 4.87 20.95 5.59
C GLY A 42 3.66 21.08 4.66
N GLN A 43 3.58 20.26 3.60
CA GLN A 43 2.37 20.18 2.78
C GLN A 43 1.30 19.34 3.47
N PRO A 44 0.02 19.76 3.45
CA PRO A 44 -1.06 19.04 4.12
C PRO A 44 -1.33 17.65 3.52
N TYR A 45 -1.08 17.52 2.22
CA TYR A 45 -1.24 16.27 1.49
C TYR A 45 0.05 15.94 0.75
N SER A 46 0.61 14.77 1.03
CA SER A 46 1.83 14.31 0.37
C SER A 46 2.00 12.79 0.47
N PHE A 47 2.87 12.24 -0.37
CA PHE A 47 3.21 10.83 -0.32
C PHE A 47 4.66 10.56 -0.68
N LEU A 48 5.15 9.42 -0.22
CA LEU A 48 6.35 8.75 -0.67
C LEU A 48 6.03 7.26 -0.84
N LEU A 49 6.17 6.74 -2.06
CA LEU A 49 6.09 5.32 -2.36
C LEU A 49 7.46 4.85 -2.78
N GLU A 50 7.97 3.82 -2.11
CA GLU A 50 9.26 3.21 -2.43
C GLU A 50 9.11 1.69 -2.58
N SER A 51 9.88 1.11 -3.46
CA SER A 51 10.11 -0.32 -3.47
C SER A 51 11.56 -0.58 -3.09
N ILE A 52 11.80 -1.16 -1.92
CA ILE A 52 13.15 -1.29 -1.34
C ILE A 52 13.71 -2.69 -1.55
N GLU A 53 12.86 -3.71 -1.53
CA GLU A 53 13.22 -5.12 -1.74
C GLU A 53 12.56 -5.67 -3.00
N GLY A 54 13.17 -6.69 -3.60
CA GLY A 54 12.62 -7.37 -4.78
C GLY A 54 13.44 -7.24 -6.06
N GLY A 55 14.64 -6.63 -5.99
CA GLY A 55 15.56 -6.52 -7.12
C GLY A 55 15.02 -5.66 -8.27
N GLU A 56 15.55 -5.83 -9.48
CA GLU A 56 15.21 -5.02 -10.66
C GLU A 56 13.74 -5.13 -11.10
N LYS A 57 13.07 -6.24 -10.76
CA LYS A 57 11.67 -6.48 -11.16
C LYS A 57 10.64 -5.74 -10.31
N LEU A 58 10.91 -5.52 -9.01
CA LEU A 58 9.95 -4.93 -8.08
C LEU A 58 10.40 -3.59 -7.50
N GLY A 59 11.71 -3.34 -7.39
CA GLY A 59 12.33 -2.26 -6.63
C GLY A 59 12.83 -1.06 -7.43
N ARG A 60 12.34 -0.81 -8.65
CA ARG A 60 12.98 0.14 -9.56
C ARG A 60 12.63 1.59 -9.29
N TYR A 61 11.36 1.91 -9.05
CA TYR A 61 10.89 3.28 -8.97
C TYR A 61 10.46 3.69 -7.57
N SER A 62 10.79 4.94 -7.20
CA SER A 62 10.22 5.60 -6.02
C SER A 62 9.53 6.88 -6.48
N LEU A 63 8.34 7.15 -5.92
CA LEU A 63 7.49 8.26 -6.31
C LEU A 63 7.29 9.19 -5.10
N VAL A 64 7.50 10.50 -5.31
CA VAL A 64 7.38 11.55 -4.30
C VAL A 64 6.48 12.65 -4.83
N GLY A 65 5.38 12.95 -4.15
CA GLY A 65 4.46 14.00 -4.58
C GLY A 65 3.73 14.67 -3.43
N CYS A 66 3.22 15.86 -3.70
CA CYS A 66 2.42 16.66 -2.77
C CYS A 66 1.53 17.64 -3.52
N ASP A 67 0.77 18.44 -2.78
CA ASP A 67 -0.08 19.51 -3.31
C ASP A 67 -1.03 19.02 -4.44
N PRO A 68 -1.96 18.08 -4.14
CA PRO A 68 -2.86 17.52 -5.14
C PRO A 68 -3.78 18.58 -5.75
N VAL A 69 -4.20 18.37 -7.00
CA VAL A 69 -5.22 19.20 -7.66
C VAL A 69 -6.56 19.09 -6.94
N TRP A 70 -6.87 17.85 -6.53
CA TRP A 70 -8.01 17.54 -5.67
C TRP A 70 -7.76 16.27 -4.86
N VAL A 71 -8.55 16.15 -3.81
CA VAL A 71 -8.60 14.96 -2.95
C VAL A 71 -10.01 14.41 -2.98
N LEU A 72 -10.17 13.12 -3.24
CA LEU A 72 -11.44 12.41 -3.15
C LEU A 72 -11.50 11.65 -1.83
N GLU A 73 -12.45 11.96 -0.97
CA GLU A 73 -12.66 11.33 0.32
C GLU A 73 -14.01 10.61 0.36
N ALA A 74 -14.01 9.30 0.60
CA ALA A 74 -15.21 8.48 0.73
C ALA A 74 -15.50 8.15 2.20
N ARG A 75 -16.75 8.38 2.63
CA ARG A 75 -17.28 8.07 3.97
C ARG A 75 -18.69 7.54 3.86
N GLY A 76 -18.91 6.26 4.12
CA GLY A 76 -20.21 5.61 3.95
C GLY A 76 -20.75 5.81 2.54
N ASP A 77 -21.93 6.39 2.42
CA ASP A 77 -22.64 6.65 1.16
C ASP A 77 -22.29 8.01 0.51
N ARG A 78 -21.32 8.72 1.08
CA ARG A 78 -20.96 10.06 0.64
C ARG A 78 -19.50 10.11 0.22
N THR A 79 -19.25 10.62 -0.98
CA THR A 79 -17.92 10.89 -1.51
C THR A 79 -17.76 12.38 -1.77
N THR A 80 -16.69 12.98 -1.27
CA THR A 80 -16.43 14.41 -1.40
C THR A 80 -15.12 14.64 -2.16
N GLN A 81 -15.19 15.36 -3.27
CA GLN A 81 -14.02 15.92 -3.95
C GLN A 81 -13.72 17.29 -3.33
N LYS A 82 -12.52 17.48 -2.81
CA LYS A 82 -12.01 18.74 -2.28
C LYS A 82 -10.94 19.26 -3.24
N ASN A 83 -11.17 20.37 -3.89
CA ASN A 83 -10.25 20.94 -4.86
C ASN A 83 -9.19 21.83 -4.18
N ARG A 84 -8.05 22.03 -4.86
CA ARG A 84 -6.94 22.89 -4.42
C ARG A 84 -7.37 24.34 -4.15
N ASP A 85 -8.38 24.85 -4.89
CA ASP A 85 -8.96 26.19 -4.70
C ASP A 85 -9.91 26.30 -3.51
N GLY A 86 -10.13 25.21 -2.77
CA GLY A 86 -11.02 25.10 -1.62
C GLY A 86 -12.48 24.77 -1.97
N SER A 87 -12.84 24.74 -3.25
CA SER A 87 -14.18 24.29 -3.67
C SER A 87 -14.39 22.80 -3.42
N GLN A 88 -15.65 22.40 -3.22
CA GLN A 88 -16.01 21.01 -2.94
C GLN A 88 -17.18 20.57 -3.80
N VAL A 89 -17.12 19.30 -4.25
CA VAL A 89 -18.21 18.62 -4.93
C VAL A 89 -18.56 17.37 -4.14
N VAL A 90 -19.84 17.13 -3.92
CA VAL A 90 -20.32 15.97 -3.15
C VAL A 90 -21.07 15.03 -4.08
N PHE A 91 -20.68 13.76 -4.04
CA PHE A 91 -21.31 12.66 -4.76
C PHE A 91 -21.99 11.75 -3.74
N ALA A 92 -23.16 11.24 -4.09
CA ALA A 92 -23.86 10.20 -3.32
C ALA A 92 -23.67 8.84 -4.01
N GLY A 93 -23.60 7.77 -3.21
CA GLY A 93 -23.52 6.42 -3.74
C GLY A 93 -22.10 5.91 -3.97
N ASP A 94 -21.93 5.04 -4.95
CA ASP A 94 -20.68 4.30 -5.22
C ASP A 94 -19.47 5.24 -5.43
N PRO A 95 -18.42 5.16 -4.59
CA PRO A 95 -17.25 6.01 -4.69
C PRO A 95 -16.44 5.77 -5.99
N PHE A 96 -16.56 4.61 -6.62
CA PHE A 96 -15.94 4.35 -7.91
C PHE A 96 -16.61 5.12 -9.05
N THR A 97 -17.93 5.32 -8.97
CA THR A 97 -18.66 6.17 -9.91
C THR A 97 -18.20 7.62 -9.76
N ALA A 98 -18.12 8.13 -8.53
CA ALA A 98 -17.59 9.47 -8.26
C ALA A 98 -16.16 9.63 -8.79
N LEU A 99 -15.30 8.63 -8.58
CA LEU A 99 -13.93 8.63 -9.07
C LEU A 99 -13.86 8.69 -10.61
N ALA A 100 -14.71 7.90 -11.29
CA ALA A 100 -14.78 7.90 -12.74
C ALA A 100 -15.24 9.27 -13.29
N GLU A 101 -16.22 9.91 -12.65
CA GLU A 101 -16.68 11.25 -13.01
C GLU A 101 -15.57 12.29 -12.81
N CYS A 102 -14.80 12.23 -11.72
CA CYS A 102 -13.67 13.12 -11.47
C CYS A 102 -12.55 12.97 -12.51
N LEU A 103 -12.34 11.76 -13.03
CA LEU A 103 -11.29 11.47 -14.02
C LEU A 103 -11.74 11.70 -15.47
N ALA A 104 -13.02 11.64 -15.76
CA ALA A 104 -13.57 11.74 -17.12
C ALA A 104 -13.09 12.99 -17.92
N PRO A 105 -12.87 14.17 -17.32
CA PRO A 105 -12.38 15.34 -18.05
C PRO A 105 -10.93 15.24 -18.53
N TYR A 106 -10.12 14.34 -17.98
CA TYR A 106 -8.70 14.22 -18.30
C TYR A 106 -8.49 13.35 -19.53
N LYS A 107 -7.72 13.87 -20.51
CA LYS A 107 -7.24 13.15 -21.68
C LYS A 107 -5.72 13.24 -21.71
N PRO A 108 -5.03 12.41 -20.95
CA PRO A 108 -3.57 12.49 -20.81
C PRO A 108 -2.87 12.12 -22.10
N VAL A 109 -1.77 12.82 -22.40
CA VAL A 109 -0.87 12.49 -23.50
C VAL A 109 0.24 11.59 -22.97
N LYS A 110 0.46 10.47 -23.65
CA LYS A 110 1.50 9.50 -23.30
C LYS A 110 2.83 9.87 -23.91
N LEU A 111 3.88 9.85 -23.10
CA LEU A 111 5.28 9.97 -23.54
C LEU A 111 6.02 8.66 -23.27
N PRO A 112 6.34 7.85 -24.31
CA PRO A 112 6.91 6.50 -24.14
C PRO A 112 8.25 6.46 -23.42
N GLN A 113 8.99 7.57 -23.37
CA GLN A 113 10.28 7.68 -22.68
C GLN A 113 10.14 7.84 -21.16
N LEU A 114 8.95 8.20 -20.65
CA LEU A 114 8.72 8.37 -19.22
C LEU A 114 8.37 7.03 -18.55
N PRO A 115 8.70 6.89 -17.26
CA PRO A 115 8.32 5.70 -16.48
C PRO A 115 6.81 5.65 -16.23
N PRO A 116 6.27 4.51 -15.75
CA PRO A 116 4.88 4.45 -15.29
C PRO A 116 4.67 5.30 -14.03
N GLY A 117 3.43 5.68 -13.75
CA GLY A 117 3.05 6.42 -12.54
C GLY A 117 3.42 7.89 -12.57
N ILE A 118 3.56 8.50 -13.76
CA ILE A 118 3.99 9.91 -13.93
C ILE A 118 2.97 10.96 -13.48
N GLY A 119 1.85 10.52 -12.94
CA GLY A 119 0.74 11.34 -12.41
C GLY A 119 -0.49 10.48 -12.28
N GLY A 120 -1.54 11.01 -11.65
CA GLY A 120 -2.78 10.26 -11.43
C GLY A 120 -3.22 10.31 -9.98
N LEU A 121 -3.70 9.20 -9.48
CA LEU A 121 -4.25 9.04 -8.14
C LEU A 121 -3.28 8.30 -7.24
N PHE A 122 -3.07 8.82 -6.05
CA PHE A 122 -2.24 8.23 -4.99
C PHE A 122 -3.06 8.19 -3.71
N GLY A 123 -3.19 7.02 -3.08
CA GLY A 123 -4.04 6.93 -1.91
C GLY A 123 -4.32 5.51 -1.46
N PHE A 124 -5.49 5.34 -0.83
CA PHE A 124 -5.90 4.06 -0.26
C PHE A 124 -7.41 3.86 -0.35
N TRP A 125 -7.81 2.59 -0.28
CA TRP A 125 -9.15 2.14 0.08
C TRP A 125 -9.06 1.29 1.34
N GLY A 126 -9.90 1.58 2.33
CA GLY A 126 -10.04 0.77 3.55
C GLY A 126 -10.85 -0.51 3.33
N TYR A 127 -10.84 -1.39 4.32
CA TYR A 127 -11.60 -2.65 4.30
C TYR A 127 -13.10 -2.42 4.08
N GLU A 128 -13.65 -1.35 4.63
CA GLU A 128 -15.08 -1.04 4.54
C GLU A 128 -15.55 -0.66 3.13
N LEU A 129 -14.64 -0.51 2.16
CA LEU A 129 -14.99 -0.43 0.74
C LEU A 129 -15.83 -1.63 0.29
N ILE A 130 -15.72 -2.78 0.98
CA ILE A 130 -16.48 -4.00 0.68
C ILE A 130 -17.99 -3.76 0.61
N GLN A 131 -18.53 -2.79 1.32
CA GLN A 131 -19.96 -2.44 1.28
C GLN A 131 -20.47 -2.11 -0.13
N TRP A 132 -19.57 -1.58 -0.99
CA TRP A 132 -19.88 -1.21 -2.37
C TRP A 132 -19.61 -2.33 -3.38
N ILE A 133 -18.92 -3.38 -2.94
CA ILE A 133 -18.55 -4.53 -3.76
C ILE A 133 -19.50 -5.69 -3.47
N GLU A 134 -19.74 -5.97 -2.19
CA GLU A 134 -20.59 -7.06 -1.71
C GLU A 134 -21.47 -6.55 -0.55
N PRO A 135 -22.65 -5.98 -0.86
CA PRO A 135 -23.53 -5.36 0.14
C PRO A 135 -24.08 -6.32 1.22
N ARG A 136 -23.91 -7.64 1.05
CA ARG A 136 -24.32 -8.63 2.07
C ARG A 136 -23.35 -8.68 3.25
N VAL A 137 -22.10 -8.24 3.05
CA VAL A 137 -21.12 -8.19 4.13
C VAL A 137 -21.43 -7.01 5.03
N PRO A 138 -21.76 -7.25 6.30
CA PRO A 138 -22.03 -6.17 7.22
C PRO A 138 -20.73 -5.43 7.57
N ILE A 139 -20.84 -4.13 7.85
CA ILE A 139 -19.71 -3.29 8.28
C ILE A 139 -20.04 -2.60 9.59
N TYR A 140 -19.00 -2.28 10.37
CA TYR A 140 -19.19 -1.47 11.56
C TYR A 140 -19.36 0.02 11.20
N PRO A 141 -20.10 0.79 12.01
CA PRO A 141 -20.16 2.25 11.87
C PRO A 141 -18.77 2.87 12.07
N PRO A 142 -18.58 4.15 11.68
CA PRO A 142 -17.36 4.89 11.98
C PRO A 142 -17.01 4.82 13.47
N ASP A 143 -15.73 4.62 13.76
CA ASP A 143 -15.20 4.59 15.12
C ASP A 143 -14.61 5.95 15.53
N GLU A 144 -14.06 6.03 16.73
CA GLU A 144 -13.47 7.24 17.32
C GLU A 144 -12.32 7.83 16.48
N ARG A 145 -11.68 7.03 15.64
CA ARG A 145 -10.59 7.48 14.74
C ARG A 145 -11.10 8.34 13.59
N ASN A 146 -12.38 8.21 13.24
CA ASN A 146 -13.03 8.94 12.17
C ASN A 146 -12.23 8.96 10.83
N ILE A 147 -11.51 7.88 10.54
CA ILE A 147 -10.75 7.71 9.31
C ILE A 147 -11.73 7.41 8.16
N PRO A 148 -11.57 8.00 6.96
CA PRO A 148 -12.44 7.73 5.83
C PRO A 148 -12.30 6.29 5.32
N ASP A 149 -13.32 5.81 4.59
CA ASP A 149 -13.30 4.49 3.94
C ASP A 149 -12.33 4.45 2.76
N GLY A 150 -11.99 5.61 2.23
CA GLY A 150 -10.95 5.78 1.22
C GLY A 150 -10.59 7.22 1.00
N LEU A 151 -9.34 7.46 0.58
CA LEU A 151 -8.86 8.78 0.22
C LEU A 151 -7.84 8.66 -0.91
N TRP A 152 -8.08 9.40 -1.99
CA TRP A 152 -7.21 9.46 -3.16
C TRP A 152 -6.87 10.90 -3.51
N MET A 153 -5.59 11.16 -3.70
CA MET A 153 -5.03 12.45 -4.11
C MET A 153 -4.76 12.42 -5.61
N GLN A 154 -5.36 13.33 -6.37
CA GLN A 154 -4.99 13.51 -7.78
C GLN A 154 -3.81 14.46 -7.87
N VAL A 155 -2.69 13.96 -8.39
CA VAL A 155 -1.42 14.68 -8.44
C VAL A 155 -1.03 14.93 -9.90
N ASP A 156 -0.74 16.20 -10.20
CA ASP A 156 -0.35 16.69 -11.51
C ASP A 156 1.15 17.02 -11.62
N HIS A 157 1.91 16.86 -10.53
CA HIS A 157 3.36 17.05 -10.51
C HIS A 157 4.02 16.20 -9.42
N LEU A 158 5.15 15.57 -9.72
CA LEU A 158 5.86 14.68 -8.81
C LEU A 158 7.31 14.46 -9.24
N LEU A 159 8.07 13.87 -8.33
CA LEU A 159 9.41 13.35 -8.60
C LEU A 159 9.36 11.82 -8.70
N ILE A 160 10.04 11.26 -9.70
CA ILE A 160 10.24 9.82 -9.83
C ILE A 160 11.73 9.52 -9.82
N PHE A 161 12.13 8.63 -8.93
CA PHE A 161 13.49 8.10 -8.85
C PHE A 161 13.56 6.75 -9.57
N ASP A 162 14.46 6.60 -10.52
CA ASP A 162 14.85 5.31 -11.09
C ASP A 162 16.12 4.82 -10.38
N GLN A 163 15.96 3.89 -9.45
CA GLN A 163 17.05 3.34 -8.65
C GLN A 163 18.07 2.57 -9.51
N VAL A 164 17.64 2.01 -10.64
CA VAL A 164 18.51 1.26 -11.56
C VAL A 164 19.33 2.19 -12.43
N LYS A 165 18.67 3.17 -13.06
CA LYS A 165 19.33 4.14 -13.95
C LYS A 165 19.95 5.34 -13.20
N ARG A 166 19.70 5.46 -11.89
CA ARG A 166 20.14 6.56 -11.03
C ARG A 166 19.75 7.93 -11.60
N LYS A 167 18.47 8.05 -11.95
CA LYS A 167 17.86 9.26 -12.51
C LYS A 167 16.69 9.73 -11.65
N ILE A 168 16.48 11.03 -11.68
CA ILE A 168 15.27 11.67 -11.16
C ILE A 168 14.57 12.34 -12.35
N TRP A 169 13.27 12.07 -12.50
CA TRP A 169 12.39 12.88 -13.32
C TRP A 169 11.58 13.81 -12.42
N ALA A 170 11.68 15.11 -12.68
CA ALA A 170 10.71 16.08 -12.19
C ALA A 170 9.68 16.29 -13.28
N ILE A 171 8.42 15.96 -13.00
CA ILE A 171 7.34 15.92 -13.99
C ILE A 171 6.21 16.82 -13.51
N ALA A 172 5.63 17.61 -14.40
CA ALA A 172 4.39 18.36 -14.17
C ALA A 172 3.53 18.32 -15.42
N TYR A 173 2.21 18.29 -15.24
CA TYR A 173 1.28 18.34 -16.36
C TYR A 173 0.83 19.77 -16.65
N ALA A 174 0.83 20.14 -17.94
CA ALA A 174 0.12 21.29 -18.43
C ALA A 174 -1.36 20.92 -18.60
N ASP A 175 -2.23 21.63 -17.89
CA ASP A 175 -3.68 21.42 -17.90
C ASP A 175 -4.32 22.29 -18.98
N LEU A 176 -4.84 21.66 -20.02
CA LEU A 176 -5.48 22.28 -21.18
C LEU A 176 -6.99 21.97 -21.23
N ARG A 177 -7.60 21.60 -20.08
CA ARG A 177 -9.03 21.26 -20.02
C ARG A 177 -9.94 22.48 -20.24
N ASP A 178 -9.49 23.68 -19.87
CA ASP A 178 -10.18 24.90 -20.24
C ASP A 178 -9.89 25.23 -21.74
N PRO A 179 -10.91 25.27 -22.61
CA PRO A 179 -10.70 25.54 -24.03
C PRO A 179 -10.17 26.95 -24.31
N ASN A 180 -10.23 27.86 -23.33
CA ASN A 180 -9.72 29.22 -23.46
C ASN A 180 -8.31 29.39 -22.89
N VAL A 181 -7.68 28.33 -22.40
CA VAL A 181 -6.33 28.41 -21.82
C VAL A 181 -5.30 28.79 -22.88
N ASP A 182 -4.44 29.75 -22.56
CA ASP A 182 -3.30 30.06 -23.41
C ASP A 182 -2.28 28.93 -23.35
N LEU A 183 -2.03 28.29 -24.49
CA LEU A 183 -1.18 27.13 -24.61
C LEU A 183 0.25 27.38 -24.10
N LYS A 184 0.77 28.58 -24.39
CA LYS A 184 2.13 28.97 -23.95
C LYS A 184 2.18 29.21 -22.45
N ALA A 185 1.14 29.83 -21.89
CA ALA A 185 1.04 30.03 -20.43
C ALA A 185 0.94 28.70 -19.67
N ALA A 186 0.12 27.76 -20.16
CA ALA A 186 0.01 26.42 -19.54
C ALA A 186 1.35 25.66 -19.59
N TYR A 187 2.06 25.71 -20.73
CA TYR A 187 3.39 25.13 -20.87
C TYR A 187 4.39 25.75 -19.89
N GLN A 188 4.43 27.09 -19.80
CA GLN A 188 5.31 27.80 -18.88
C GLN A 188 5.00 27.45 -17.43
N GLN A 189 3.74 27.42 -17.04
CA GLN A 189 3.33 27.07 -15.69
C GLN A 189 3.78 25.65 -15.29
N ALA A 190 3.65 24.68 -16.19
CA ALA A 190 4.15 23.32 -15.96
C ALA A 190 5.68 23.29 -15.84
N GLY A 191 6.40 24.00 -16.73
CA GLY A 191 7.85 24.17 -16.68
C GLY A 191 8.34 24.83 -15.40
N ASP A 192 7.63 25.85 -14.92
CA ASP A 192 7.95 26.54 -13.65
C ASP A 192 7.78 25.59 -12.45
N ARG A 193 6.75 24.74 -12.43
CA ARG A 193 6.58 23.71 -11.40
C ARG A 193 7.74 22.70 -11.39
N VAL A 194 8.16 22.21 -12.57
CA VAL A 194 9.32 21.35 -12.72
C VAL A 194 10.57 22.03 -12.15
N THR A 195 10.80 23.28 -12.53
CA THR A 195 11.96 24.08 -12.07
C THR A 195 11.93 24.27 -10.56
N GLN A 196 10.78 24.64 -9.98
CA GLN A 196 10.61 24.81 -8.53
C GLN A 196 10.89 23.54 -7.74
N MET A 197 10.47 22.36 -8.23
CA MET A 197 10.78 21.08 -7.58
C MET A 197 12.30 20.83 -7.57
N LEU A 198 12.99 21.08 -8.68
CA LEU A 198 14.44 20.89 -8.80
C LEU A 198 15.23 21.93 -7.99
N GLU A 199 14.76 23.17 -7.91
CA GLU A 199 15.34 24.19 -7.03
C GLU A 199 15.23 23.78 -5.56
N LYS A 200 14.07 23.26 -5.12
CA LYS A 200 13.90 22.72 -3.77
C LYS A 200 14.85 21.55 -3.50
N LEU A 201 15.06 20.66 -4.48
CA LEU A 201 16.03 19.55 -4.34
C LEU A 201 17.46 20.05 -4.14
N SER A 202 17.86 21.17 -4.76
CA SER A 202 19.21 21.73 -4.60
C SER A 202 19.44 22.40 -3.24
N LEU A 203 18.39 22.66 -2.44
CA LEU A 203 18.55 23.24 -1.11
C LEU A 203 19.10 22.22 -0.11
N PRO A 204 19.95 22.65 0.84
CA PRO A 204 20.42 21.78 1.92
C PRO A 204 19.27 21.42 2.88
N LEU A 205 19.30 20.22 3.42
CA LEU A 205 18.44 19.84 4.53
C LEU A 205 18.92 20.49 5.83
N SER A 206 17.98 20.86 6.71
CA SER A 206 18.34 21.31 8.05
C SER A 206 18.99 20.16 8.85
N PRO A 207 19.96 20.45 9.74
CA PRO A 207 20.63 19.41 10.54
C PRO A 207 19.68 18.49 11.30
N GLU A 208 18.54 19.00 11.79
CA GLU A 208 17.53 18.24 12.51
C GLU A 208 16.87 17.16 11.62
N LYS A 209 16.68 17.44 10.33
CA LYS A 209 16.07 16.49 9.37
C LYS A 209 17.09 15.50 8.81
N THR A 210 18.38 15.83 8.78
CA THR A 210 19.43 14.92 8.31
C THR A 210 19.66 13.78 9.28
N ARG A 211 19.52 14.03 10.60
CA ARG A 211 19.80 13.06 11.65
C ARG A 211 18.49 12.46 12.17
N LEU A 212 18.37 11.15 12.13
CA LEU A 212 17.32 10.43 12.84
C LEU A 212 17.86 10.08 14.24
N GLU A 213 17.23 10.60 15.28
CA GLU A 213 17.48 10.11 16.64
C GLU A 213 16.87 8.72 16.74
N TRP A 214 17.70 7.72 16.59
CA TRP A 214 17.28 6.33 16.47
C TRP A 214 18.15 5.44 17.34
N ASN A 215 17.49 4.67 18.20
CA ASN A 215 18.12 3.67 19.05
C ASN A 215 17.97 2.29 18.36
N PRO A 216 19.06 1.70 17.82
CA PRO A 216 18.94 0.43 17.10
C PRO A 216 18.40 -0.68 18.01
N PRO A 217 17.70 -1.68 17.45
CA PRO A 217 17.21 -2.83 18.21
C PRO A 217 18.32 -3.48 19.03
N GLY A 218 18.06 -3.73 20.32
CA GLY A 218 19.05 -4.30 21.24
C GLY A 218 20.09 -3.32 21.80
N SER A 219 20.07 -2.03 21.43
CA SER A 219 20.86 -1.00 22.11
C SER A 219 20.31 -0.74 23.51
N ARG A 220 21.18 -0.83 24.52
CA ARG A 220 20.80 -0.51 25.90
C ARG A 220 20.82 1.01 26.11
N ARG A 221 19.80 1.58 26.74
CA ARG A 221 19.93 2.89 27.35
C ARG A 221 20.89 2.77 28.54
N ALA A 222 21.86 3.65 28.61
CA ALA A 222 22.77 3.70 29.76
C ALA A 222 21.95 4.00 31.03
N GLY A 223 21.79 2.99 31.90
CA GLY A 223 21.06 3.13 33.16
C GLY A 223 20.04 2.04 33.49
N GLU A 224 19.69 1.16 32.57
CA GLU A 224 18.77 0.03 32.85
C GLU A 224 19.56 -1.17 33.38
N GLN A 225 19.30 -1.52 34.65
CA GLN A 225 19.84 -2.74 35.29
C GLN A 225 19.18 -4.00 34.71
N GLU A 226 19.99 -5.04 34.51
CA GLU A 226 19.53 -6.36 34.06
C GLU A 226 18.51 -6.96 35.02
N SER A 227 17.28 -7.19 34.58
CA SER A 227 16.48 -8.28 35.03
C SER A 227 16.67 -9.45 34.06
N SER A 228 17.46 -10.41 34.44
CA SER A 228 17.71 -11.66 33.68
C SER A 228 16.48 -12.55 33.75
N THR A 229 15.53 -12.34 32.86
CA THR A 229 14.52 -13.33 32.51
C THR A 229 14.18 -13.16 31.03
N SER A 230 14.12 -14.26 30.31
CA SER A 230 13.61 -14.39 28.94
C SER A 230 12.10 -14.07 28.91
N ALA A 231 11.73 -12.82 29.23
CA ALA A 231 10.36 -12.37 29.17
C ALA A 231 9.94 -12.29 27.70
N THR A 232 8.91 -13.03 27.36
CA THR A 232 8.23 -12.96 26.07
C THR A 232 7.64 -11.55 25.89
N LEU A 233 7.34 -11.13 24.66
CA LEU A 233 6.67 -9.85 24.38
C LEU A 233 5.37 -9.66 25.17
N SER A 234 4.72 -10.78 25.56
CA SER A 234 3.52 -10.80 26.42
C SER A 234 3.75 -10.17 27.80
N ASP A 235 4.96 -10.26 28.37
CA ASP A 235 5.22 -9.83 29.75
C ASP A 235 5.75 -8.39 29.84
N ARG A 236 6.44 -7.89 28.80
CA ARG A 236 7.00 -6.53 28.75
C ARG A 236 6.17 -5.53 27.93
N GLY A 237 5.30 -6.01 27.02
CA GLY A 237 4.54 -5.19 26.10
C GLY A 237 3.14 -4.81 26.58
N ALA A 238 2.60 -5.49 27.60
CA ALA A 238 1.22 -5.26 28.07
C ALA A 238 1.00 -3.86 28.69
N GLU A 239 2.06 -3.21 29.19
CA GLU A 239 1.99 -1.83 29.72
C GLU A 239 2.20 -0.75 28.64
N GLU A 240 2.75 -1.11 27.49
CA GLU A 240 3.16 -0.17 26.44
C GLU A 240 2.13 -0.01 25.32
N TYR A 241 1.30 -1.04 25.05
CA TYR A 241 0.35 -1.07 23.94
C TYR A 241 -1.03 -1.55 24.40
N LYS A 242 -2.08 -0.80 24.04
CA LYS A 242 -3.47 -1.17 24.29
C LYS A 242 -4.03 -1.95 23.10
N SER A 243 -4.48 -3.18 23.33
CA SER A 243 -5.23 -3.97 22.32
C SER A 243 -6.73 -3.68 22.40
N ASN A 244 -7.43 -3.79 21.25
CA ASN A 244 -8.89 -3.81 21.19
C ASN A 244 -9.49 -5.18 21.58
N PHE A 245 -8.64 -6.21 21.74
CA PHE A 245 -9.01 -7.52 22.28
C PHE A 245 -8.24 -7.79 23.56
N THR A 246 -8.90 -8.44 24.54
CA THR A 246 -8.15 -9.16 25.58
C THR A 246 -7.67 -10.50 25.03
N ARG A 247 -6.61 -11.07 25.60
CA ARG A 247 -6.12 -12.40 25.21
C ARG A 247 -7.21 -13.48 25.32
N PRO A 248 -8.01 -13.57 26.41
CA PRO A 248 -9.12 -14.52 26.50
C PRO A 248 -10.18 -14.33 25.42
N ASP A 249 -10.55 -13.09 25.09
CA ASP A 249 -11.56 -12.82 24.07
C ASP A 249 -11.08 -13.19 22.66
N PHE A 250 -9.80 -12.92 22.35
CA PHE A 250 -9.21 -13.35 21.09
C PHE A 250 -9.19 -14.88 20.98
N CYS A 251 -8.75 -15.58 22.03
CA CYS A 251 -8.75 -17.04 22.06
C CYS A 251 -10.17 -17.63 21.92
N ALA A 252 -11.17 -17.01 22.55
CA ALA A 252 -12.56 -17.39 22.38
C ALA A 252 -13.06 -17.20 20.93
N SER A 253 -12.65 -16.11 20.27
CA SER A 253 -12.95 -15.89 18.85
C SER A 253 -12.31 -16.92 17.94
N VAL A 254 -11.09 -17.39 18.26
CA VAL A 254 -10.43 -18.51 17.54
C VAL A 254 -11.23 -19.80 17.67
N GLU A 255 -11.66 -20.18 18.88
CA GLU A 255 -12.48 -21.40 19.06
C GLU A 255 -13.80 -21.31 18.30
N LYS A 256 -14.47 -20.15 18.33
CA LYS A 256 -15.71 -19.95 17.58
C LYS A 256 -15.49 -20.03 16.07
N ALA A 257 -14.37 -19.51 15.55
CA ALA A 257 -13.99 -19.66 14.14
C ALA A 257 -13.78 -21.13 13.76
N LYS A 258 -13.16 -21.92 14.63
CA LYS A 258 -12.99 -23.39 14.44
C LYS A 258 -14.34 -24.12 14.39
N ASP A 259 -15.33 -23.66 15.13
CA ASP A 259 -16.68 -24.24 15.06
C ASP A 259 -17.34 -23.99 13.71
N TYR A 260 -17.18 -22.78 13.10
CA TYR A 260 -17.61 -22.51 11.73
C TYR A 260 -16.90 -23.40 10.70
N ILE A 261 -15.60 -23.64 10.87
CA ILE A 261 -14.83 -24.54 10.01
C ILE A 261 -15.33 -25.98 10.13
N LYS A 262 -15.56 -26.47 11.35
CA LYS A 262 -16.12 -27.82 11.60
C LYS A 262 -17.55 -27.97 11.04
N ALA A 263 -18.35 -26.90 11.07
CA ALA A 263 -19.68 -26.88 10.49
C ALA A 263 -19.66 -26.88 8.95
N GLY A 264 -18.51 -26.62 8.32
CA GLY A 264 -18.36 -26.58 6.86
C GLY A 264 -18.72 -25.22 6.23
N ASP A 265 -18.85 -24.16 7.04
CA ASP A 265 -19.15 -22.82 6.56
C ASP A 265 -17.97 -22.22 5.78
N ILE A 266 -16.75 -22.44 6.26
CA ILE A 266 -15.49 -21.94 5.73
C ILE A 266 -14.35 -22.94 5.86
N PHE A 267 -13.29 -22.77 5.07
CA PHE A 267 -12.03 -23.50 5.21
C PHE A 267 -11.02 -22.74 6.06
N GLN A 268 -11.01 -21.42 5.93
CA GLN A 268 -10.10 -20.49 6.58
C GLN A 268 -10.77 -19.14 6.82
N VAL A 269 -10.41 -18.49 7.95
CA VAL A 269 -10.77 -17.09 8.23
C VAL A 269 -9.60 -16.39 8.92
N VAL A 270 -9.41 -15.10 8.62
CA VAL A 270 -8.37 -14.28 9.26
C VAL A 270 -9.01 -13.38 10.30
N ILE A 271 -8.68 -13.59 11.58
CA ILE A 271 -9.11 -12.73 12.69
C ILE A 271 -7.94 -11.86 13.14
N SER A 272 -8.21 -10.58 13.38
CA SER A 272 -7.18 -9.59 13.68
C SER A 272 -7.42 -8.84 14.99
N GLN A 273 -6.35 -8.34 15.58
CA GLN A 273 -6.39 -7.38 16.69
C GLN A 273 -5.62 -6.12 16.35
N ARG A 274 -6.03 -5.00 16.95
CA ARG A 274 -5.42 -3.68 16.81
C ARG A 274 -4.72 -3.27 18.09
N LEU A 275 -3.43 -3.01 17.99
CA LEU A 275 -2.57 -2.50 19.04
C LEU A 275 -2.38 -1.00 18.87
N SER A 276 -2.54 -0.21 19.91
CA SER A 276 -2.43 1.24 19.88
C SER A 276 -1.52 1.76 20.97
N THR A 277 -0.76 2.81 20.68
CA THR A 277 0.10 3.50 21.62
C THR A 277 0.20 4.98 21.30
N THR A 278 0.60 5.80 22.29
CA THR A 278 0.83 7.23 22.08
C THR A 278 2.19 7.47 21.44
N TYR A 279 2.25 8.38 20.48
CA TYR A 279 3.47 8.88 19.85
C TYR A 279 3.35 10.37 19.57
N THR A 280 4.30 11.16 20.04
CA THR A 280 4.31 12.62 19.92
C THR A 280 5.38 13.17 18.97
N GLY A 281 6.18 12.28 18.38
CA GLY A 281 7.24 12.65 17.45
C GLY A 281 6.72 12.90 16.02
N ASP A 282 7.65 13.18 15.11
CA ASP A 282 7.34 13.34 13.67
C ASP A 282 6.90 12.00 13.06
N PRO A 283 5.68 11.91 12.47
CA PRO A 283 5.24 10.69 11.80
C PRO A 283 6.18 10.21 10.68
N PHE A 284 6.87 11.11 9.99
CA PHE A 284 7.84 10.72 8.97
C PHE A 284 9.09 10.04 9.57
N ALA A 285 9.43 10.33 10.82
CA ALA A 285 10.48 9.60 11.53
C ALA A 285 10.09 8.12 11.73
N LEU A 286 8.80 7.80 11.98
CA LEU A 286 8.31 6.42 12.04
C LEU A 286 8.51 5.69 10.69
N TYR A 287 8.24 6.36 9.56
CA TYR A 287 8.53 5.80 8.24
C TYR A 287 10.02 5.49 8.08
N ARG A 288 10.89 6.43 8.46
CA ARG A 288 12.36 6.24 8.39
C ARG A 288 12.84 5.10 9.29
N SER A 289 12.29 4.97 10.49
CA SER A 289 12.59 3.85 11.40
C SER A 289 12.11 2.52 10.84
N LEU A 290 10.85 2.46 10.36
CA LEU A 290 10.27 1.26 9.76
C LEU A 290 11.05 0.78 8.54
N ARG A 291 11.52 1.71 7.71
CA ARG A 291 12.35 1.45 6.54
C ARG A 291 13.68 0.75 6.88
N GLN A 292 14.21 0.96 8.08
CA GLN A 292 15.44 0.29 8.56
C GLN A 292 15.15 -1.08 9.16
N ILE A 293 14.01 -1.23 9.86
CA ILE A 293 13.69 -2.45 10.61
C ILE A 293 13.03 -3.50 9.73
N ASN A 294 12.11 -3.07 8.87
CA ASN A 294 11.29 -3.96 8.05
C ASN A 294 11.15 -3.40 6.63
N PRO A 295 12.24 -3.32 5.85
CA PRO A 295 12.13 -2.95 4.45
C PRO A 295 11.25 -3.94 3.68
N SER A 296 10.55 -3.47 2.65
CA SER A 296 9.54 -4.25 1.94
C SER A 296 9.39 -3.76 0.49
N PRO A 297 8.87 -4.60 -0.43
CA PRO A 297 8.61 -4.20 -1.80
C PRO A 297 7.62 -3.03 -1.95
N TYR A 298 6.73 -2.85 -0.98
CA TYR A 298 5.71 -1.79 -1.02
C TYR A 298 5.78 -0.93 0.24
N MET A 299 6.82 -0.08 0.32
CA MET A 299 6.92 0.93 1.35
C MET A 299 6.07 2.14 0.98
N ALA A 300 5.31 2.67 1.93
CA ALA A 300 4.45 3.83 1.72
C ALA A 300 4.44 4.76 2.92
N TYR A 301 4.53 6.05 2.64
CA TYR A 301 4.16 7.12 3.55
C TYR A 301 3.10 7.98 2.87
N PHE A 302 1.93 8.09 3.47
CA PHE A 302 0.92 9.04 3.05
C PHE A 302 0.65 10.01 4.20
N ASN A 303 0.71 11.29 3.91
CA ASN A 303 0.24 12.35 4.79
C ASN A 303 -1.09 12.88 4.27
N PHE A 304 -2.13 12.73 5.07
CA PHE A 304 -3.49 13.18 4.79
C PHE A 304 -3.90 14.29 5.76
N GLN A 305 -3.02 15.29 5.91
CA GLN A 305 -3.19 16.44 6.78
C GLN A 305 -3.21 16.06 8.28
N ASP A 306 -4.32 15.52 8.78
CA ASP A 306 -4.53 15.28 10.22
C ASP A 306 -4.12 13.85 10.64
N TRP A 307 -3.83 12.98 9.68
CA TRP A 307 -3.47 11.60 9.93
C TRP A 307 -2.59 11.02 8.82
N GLN A 308 -1.88 9.93 9.12
CA GLN A 308 -0.90 9.33 8.22
C GLN A 308 -1.05 7.81 8.12
N ILE A 309 -0.71 7.28 6.94
CA ILE A 309 -0.46 5.85 6.69
C ILE A 309 1.05 5.65 6.52
N ILE A 310 1.60 4.68 7.24
CA ILE A 310 3.02 4.28 7.18
C ILE A 310 3.05 2.78 6.95
N GLY A 311 3.25 2.38 5.71
CA GLY A 311 3.15 0.99 5.28
C GLY A 311 4.50 0.38 4.92
N SER A 312 4.61 -0.92 5.19
CA SER A 312 5.71 -1.79 4.79
C SER A 312 5.12 -3.13 4.33
N SER A 313 4.26 -3.08 3.31
CA SER A 313 3.57 -4.28 2.83
C SER A 313 4.49 -5.17 1.99
N PRO A 314 4.54 -6.47 2.29
CA PRO A 314 5.26 -7.42 1.46
C PRO A 314 4.45 -7.88 0.23
N GLU A 315 3.13 -7.59 0.19
CA GLU A 315 2.21 -8.27 -0.70
C GLU A 315 1.44 -7.30 -1.61
N VAL A 316 1.53 -7.56 -2.92
CA VAL A 316 0.69 -6.88 -3.90
C VAL A 316 -0.77 -7.30 -3.73
N MET A 317 -1.68 -6.33 -3.83
CA MET A 317 -3.10 -6.65 -3.95
C MET A 317 -3.42 -7.02 -5.39
N VAL A 318 -3.30 -6.06 -6.30
CA VAL A 318 -3.45 -6.25 -7.75
C VAL A 318 -2.58 -5.26 -8.50
N LYS A 319 -2.15 -5.69 -9.69
CA LYS A 319 -1.57 -4.81 -10.72
C LYS A 319 -2.38 -4.89 -12.00
N ALA A 320 -2.49 -3.76 -12.68
CA ALA A 320 -2.98 -3.67 -14.04
C ALA A 320 -1.95 -2.87 -14.84
N GLU A 321 -1.32 -3.49 -15.82
CA GLU A 321 -0.22 -2.89 -16.59
C GLU A 321 -0.53 -3.04 -18.09
N THR A 322 -0.25 -2.00 -18.88
CA THR A 322 -0.47 -2.05 -20.33
C THR A 322 0.63 -2.88 -20.99
N ASP A 323 0.26 -3.90 -21.78
CA ASP A 323 1.19 -4.70 -22.56
C ASP A 323 1.67 -3.98 -23.84
N SER A 324 2.60 -4.60 -24.58
CA SER A 324 3.13 -4.06 -25.85
C SER A 324 2.07 -3.89 -26.93
N ASP A 325 0.98 -4.63 -26.84
CA ASP A 325 -0.10 -4.66 -27.82
C ASP A 325 -1.26 -3.73 -27.46
N GLY A 326 -1.10 -2.96 -26.37
CA GLY A 326 -2.11 -2.04 -25.84
C GLY A 326 -3.21 -2.71 -25.03
N GLY A 327 -3.08 -4.02 -24.73
CA GLY A 327 -3.95 -4.71 -23.80
C GLY A 327 -3.56 -4.45 -22.35
N VAL A 328 -4.47 -4.68 -21.42
CA VAL A 328 -4.18 -4.54 -20.00
C VAL A 328 -4.02 -5.93 -19.37
N ILE A 329 -2.87 -6.20 -18.81
CA ILE A 329 -2.56 -7.41 -18.06
C ILE A 329 -2.86 -7.18 -16.60
N ALA A 330 -3.77 -7.99 -16.08
CA ALA A 330 -4.11 -8.09 -14.68
C ALA A 330 -3.17 -9.11 -14.01
N THR A 331 -2.65 -8.77 -12.83
CA THR A 331 -1.75 -9.62 -12.07
C THR A 331 -2.18 -9.68 -10.61
N VAL A 332 -2.23 -10.88 -10.04
CA VAL A 332 -2.25 -11.13 -8.60
C VAL A 332 -1.08 -12.05 -8.25
N ARG A 333 -0.53 -11.86 -7.05
CA ARG A 333 0.70 -12.55 -6.67
C ARG A 333 0.58 -13.15 -5.28
N PRO A 334 -0.08 -14.31 -5.15
CA PRO A 334 -0.24 -14.99 -3.88
C PRO A 334 1.11 -15.31 -3.23
N ILE A 335 1.23 -15.00 -1.95
CA ILE A 335 2.38 -15.28 -1.12
C ILE A 335 1.90 -16.10 0.08
N ALA A 336 2.49 -17.25 0.32
CA ALA A 336 2.22 -18.08 1.49
C ALA A 336 3.50 -18.78 1.98
N GLY A 337 3.42 -19.32 3.17
CA GLY A 337 4.53 -20.01 3.78
C GLY A 337 5.69 -19.09 4.16
N THR A 338 6.33 -19.36 5.27
CA THR A 338 7.46 -18.55 5.74
C THR A 338 8.52 -19.41 6.36
N ARG A 339 9.77 -19.20 5.98
CA ARG A 339 10.95 -19.72 6.68
C ARG A 339 11.97 -18.59 6.90
N PRO A 340 12.76 -18.65 7.98
CA PRO A 340 13.85 -17.69 8.20
C PRO A 340 14.94 -17.86 7.13
N ARG A 341 15.79 -16.83 6.98
CA ARG A 341 17.02 -16.93 6.19
C ARG A 341 18.05 -17.80 6.92
N GLY A 342 18.75 -18.62 6.15
CA GLY A 342 19.88 -19.38 6.64
C GLY A 342 21.11 -18.51 6.92
N LYS A 343 21.91 -18.87 7.93
CA LYS A 343 23.20 -18.22 8.21
C LYS A 343 24.27 -18.56 7.18
N THR A 344 24.09 -19.65 6.47
CA THR A 344 24.94 -20.11 5.37
C THR A 344 24.09 -20.40 4.14
N THR A 345 24.72 -20.41 2.96
CA THR A 345 24.04 -20.77 1.70
C THR A 345 23.42 -22.18 1.76
N GLN A 346 24.07 -23.12 2.44
CA GLN A 346 23.58 -24.48 2.59
C GLN A 346 22.34 -24.55 3.50
N GLU A 347 22.36 -23.84 4.63
CA GLU A 347 21.23 -23.73 5.54
C GLU A 347 20.04 -23.02 4.88
N ASP A 348 20.31 -21.95 4.11
CA ASP A 348 19.29 -21.20 3.34
C ASP A 348 18.61 -22.10 2.28
N ALA A 349 19.40 -22.95 1.61
CA ALA A 349 18.86 -23.94 0.66
C ALA A 349 18.04 -25.04 1.38
N ALA A 350 18.46 -25.47 2.57
CA ALA A 350 17.71 -26.45 3.36
C ALA A 350 16.36 -25.90 3.82
N PHE A 351 16.28 -24.65 4.27
CA PHE A 351 15.01 -24.01 4.62
C PHE A 351 14.09 -23.82 3.42
N ALA A 352 14.65 -23.49 2.25
CA ALA A 352 13.85 -23.40 1.02
C ALA A 352 13.27 -24.78 0.61
N GLN A 353 14.04 -25.84 0.76
CA GLN A 353 13.58 -27.20 0.50
C GLN A 353 12.52 -27.66 1.52
N ASP A 354 12.72 -27.39 2.80
CA ASP A 354 11.76 -27.69 3.87
C ASP A 354 10.42 -26.97 3.60
N LEU A 355 10.48 -25.70 3.22
CA LEU A 355 9.30 -24.92 2.87
C LEU A 355 8.51 -25.53 1.70
N LEU A 356 9.19 -25.97 0.64
CA LEU A 356 8.58 -26.60 -0.52
C LEU A 356 8.13 -28.06 -0.30
N GLN A 357 8.44 -28.65 0.84
CA GLN A 357 8.02 -29.99 1.22
C GLN A 357 6.97 -30.02 2.31
N ASP A 358 6.64 -28.86 2.90
CA ASP A 358 5.62 -28.73 3.93
C ASP A 358 4.21 -28.86 3.34
N PRO A 359 3.46 -29.95 3.63
CA PRO A 359 2.16 -30.19 3.02
C PRO A 359 1.11 -29.12 3.36
N LYS A 360 1.21 -28.52 4.56
CA LYS A 360 0.29 -27.48 5.04
C LYS A 360 0.51 -26.19 4.24
N GLU A 361 1.77 -25.76 4.14
CA GLU A 361 2.14 -24.53 3.41
C GLU A 361 1.78 -24.63 1.92
N ILE A 362 2.01 -25.81 1.32
CA ILE A 362 1.63 -26.10 -0.08
C ILE A 362 0.11 -26.03 -0.25
N ALA A 363 -0.66 -26.67 0.64
CA ALA A 363 -2.12 -26.70 0.54
C ALA A 363 -2.71 -25.28 0.66
N GLU A 364 -2.22 -24.47 1.61
CA GLU A 364 -2.60 -23.08 1.76
C GLU A 364 -2.24 -22.28 0.51
N HIS A 365 -1.03 -22.44 -0.03
CA HIS A 365 -0.59 -21.74 -1.22
C HIS A 365 -1.43 -22.08 -2.45
N VAL A 366 -1.75 -23.36 -2.68
CA VAL A 366 -2.64 -23.79 -3.78
C VAL A 366 -4.00 -23.15 -3.66
N MET A 367 -4.57 -23.10 -2.43
CA MET A 367 -5.85 -22.43 -2.18
C MET A 367 -5.81 -20.96 -2.56
N LEU A 368 -4.74 -20.24 -2.21
CA LEU A 368 -4.59 -18.82 -2.55
C LEU A 368 -4.39 -18.60 -4.07
N VAL A 369 -3.66 -19.49 -4.75
CA VAL A 369 -3.52 -19.46 -6.21
C VAL A 369 -4.86 -19.67 -6.89
N ASP A 370 -5.66 -20.64 -6.44
CA ASP A 370 -6.99 -20.89 -7.01
C ASP A 370 -7.95 -19.73 -6.74
N LEU A 371 -7.86 -19.10 -5.56
CA LEU A 371 -8.61 -17.87 -5.27
C LEU A 371 -8.23 -16.74 -6.23
N GLY A 372 -6.93 -16.52 -6.46
CA GLY A 372 -6.44 -15.53 -7.43
C GLY A 372 -6.91 -15.81 -8.86
N ARG A 373 -6.89 -17.08 -9.27
CA ARG A 373 -7.44 -17.51 -10.58
C ARG A 373 -8.93 -17.21 -10.70
N ASN A 374 -9.69 -17.47 -9.65
CA ASN A 374 -11.12 -17.20 -9.61
C ASN A 374 -11.39 -15.67 -9.65
N ASP A 375 -10.65 -14.88 -8.90
CA ASP A 375 -10.78 -13.42 -8.88
C ASP A 375 -10.50 -12.82 -10.27
N LEU A 376 -9.40 -13.20 -10.91
CA LEU A 376 -9.08 -12.77 -12.29
C LEU A 376 -10.08 -13.30 -13.32
N GLY A 377 -10.59 -14.52 -13.14
CA GLY A 377 -11.59 -15.13 -14.03
C GLY A 377 -12.89 -14.34 -14.17
N ARG A 378 -13.21 -13.51 -13.18
CA ARG A 378 -14.41 -12.63 -13.16
C ARG A 378 -14.29 -11.41 -14.07
N VAL A 379 -13.07 -10.99 -14.42
CA VAL A 379 -12.82 -9.72 -15.13
C VAL A 379 -11.90 -9.87 -16.34
N CYS A 380 -11.23 -11.00 -16.49
CA CYS A 380 -10.34 -11.25 -17.62
C CYS A 380 -11.05 -11.95 -18.77
N GLN A 381 -10.46 -11.90 -19.96
CA GLN A 381 -10.92 -12.61 -21.14
C GLN A 381 -10.91 -14.11 -20.88
N SER A 382 -11.93 -14.82 -21.37
CA SER A 382 -12.01 -16.28 -21.22
C SER A 382 -10.77 -16.95 -21.81
N GLY A 383 -10.17 -17.86 -21.04
CA GLY A 383 -8.97 -18.60 -21.43
C GLY A 383 -7.64 -17.83 -21.32
N SER A 384 -7.66 -16.54 -20.89
CA SER A 384 -6.42 -15.75 -20.72
C SER A 384 -5.77 -15.91 -19.36
N VAL A 385 -6.53 -16.37 -18.35
CA VAL A 385 -6.01 -16.55 -16.98
C VAL A 385 -5.08 -17.74 -16.92
N LYS A 386 -3.84 -17.51 -16.49
CA LYS A 386 -2.80 -18.55 -16.35
C LYS A 386 -1.93 -18.27 -15.13
N VAL A 387 -1.32 -19.32 -14.63
CA VAL A 387 -0.24 -19.24 -13.64
C VAL A 387 1.07 -19.33 -14.43
N ASP A 388 1.81 -18.25 -14.51
CA ASP A 388 3.07 -18.20 -15.29
C ASP A 388 4.32 -18.43 -14.42
N GLU A 389 4.22 -18.19 -13.11
CA GLU A 389 5.21 -18.64 -12.11
C GLU A 389 4.45 -19.40 -11.01
N LEU A 390 4.84 -20.63 -10.71
CA LEU A 390 4.19 -21.48 -9.70
C LEU A 390 5.19 -21.91 -8.64
N MET A 391 4.89 -21.61 -7.36
CA MET A 391 5.65 -22.06 -6.17
C MET A 391 7.15 -21.75 -6.23
N VAL A 392 7.51 -20.54 -6.62
CA VAL A 392 8.89 -20.06 -6.61
C VAL A 392 9.25 -19.59 -5.19
N VAL A 393 10.41 -20.00 -4.68
CA VAL A 393 10.90 -19.49 -3.40
C VAL A 393 11.58 -18.13 -3.60
N GLU A 394 10.96 -17.08 -3.10
CA GLU A 394 11.55 -15.75 -3.05
C GLU A 394 12.21 -15.48 -1.71
N ARG A 395 13.41 -14.91 -1.78
CA ARG A 395 14.26 -14.63 -0.63
C ARG A 395 14.29 -13.13 -0.37
N TYR A 396 13.82 -12.76 0.81
CA TYR A 396 13.89 -11.38 1.34
C TYR A 396 15.00 -11.26 2.37
N SER A 397 15.21 -10.09 2.94
CA SER A 397 16.30 -9.85 3.89
C SER A 397 16.29 -10.79 5.10
N HIS A 398 15.13 -11.08 5.66
CA HIS A 398 14.99 -11.84 6.90
C HIS A 398 14.23 -13.16 6.77
N VAL A 399 13.45 -13.32 5.74
CA VAL A 399 12.57 -14.47 5.50
C VAL A 399 12.57 -14.88 4.04
N MET A 400 12.05 -16.08 3.77
CA MET A 400 11.71 -16.56 2.43
C MET A 400 10.26 -17.02 2.39
N HIS A 401 9.63 -16.90 1.22
CA HIS A 401 8.23 -17.26 1.01
C HIS A 401 8.06 -18.09 -0.27
N ILE A 402 6.98 -18.86 -0.34
CA ILE A 402 6.48 -19.44 -1.59
C ILE A 402 5.64 -18.37 -2.29
N VAL A 403 5.95 -18.09 -3.53
CA VAL A 403 5.27 -17.09 -4.37
C VAL A 403 4.82 -17.73 -5.66
N SER A 404 3.62 -17.39 -6.11
CA SER A 404 3.14 -17.70 -7.46
C SER A 404 2.67 -16.42 -8.14
N ASN A 405 2.67 -16.43 -9.48
CA ASN A 405 2.18 -15.31 -10.27
C ASN A 405 1.01 -15.75 -11.13
N VAL A 406 -0.15 -15.10 -10.95
CA VAL A 406 -1.36 -15.37 -11.73
C VAL A 406 -1.65 -14.15 -12.57
N VAL A 407 -1.72 -14.33 -13.89
CA VAL A 407 -1.96 -13.23 -14.83
C VAL A 407 -3.17 -13.53 -15.72
N GLY A 408 -3.78 -12.46 -16.24
CA GLY A 408 -4.86 -12.56 -17.20
C GLY A 408 -5.00 -11.25 -17.99
N LYS A 409 -5.52 -11.32 -19.21
CA LYS A 409 -5.80 -10.13 -20.01
C LYS A 409 -7.18 -9.60 -19.65
N LEU A 410 -7.31 -8.35 -19.23
CA LEU A 410 -8.61 -7.75 -18.91
C LEU A 410 -9.56 -7.84 -20.10
N ALA A 411 -10.82 -8.13 -19.84
CA ALA A 411 -11.85 -8.16 -20.87
C ALA A 411 -12.14 -6.74 -21.39
N VAL A 412 -12.60 -6.65 -22.63
CA VAL A 412 -12.97 -5.37 -23.24
C VAL A 412 -14.05 -4.68 -22.39
N GLY A 413 -13.86 -3.40 -22.10
CA GLY A 413 -14.76 -2.60 -21.26
C GLY A 413 -14.56 -2.78 -19.77
N LYS A 414 -13.62 -3.61 -19.32
CA LYS A 414 -13.20 -3.71 -17.92
C LYS A 414 -12.02 -2.78 -17.65
N THR A 415 -12.03 -2.20 -16.46
CA THR A 415 -11.01 -1.27 -15.98
C THR A 415 -10.16 -1.90 -14.87
N ALA A 416 -9.06 -1.26 -14.52
CA ALA A 416 -8.25 -1.66 -13.36
C ALA A 416 -9.05 -1.58 -12.03
N TRP A 417 -10.07 -0.71 -11.95
CA TRP A 417 -10.97 -0.65 -10.79
C TRP A 417 -11.92 -1.86 -10.73
N ASP A 418 -12.35 -2.38 -11.90
CA ASP A 418 -13.11 -3.66 -11.93
C ASP A 418 -12.23 -4.83 -11.45
N LEU A 419 -10.94 -4.82 -11.80
CA LEU A 419 -9.97 -5.80 -11.30
C LEU A 419 -9.86 -5.70 -9.76
N LEU A 420 -9.68 -4.50 -9.23
CA LEU A 420 -9.62 -4.31 -7.78
C LEU A 420 -10.91 -4.82 -7.10
N LYS A 421 -12.08 -4.45 -7.59
CA LYS A 421 -13.37 -4.91 -7.04
C LYS A 421 -13.50 -6.44 -7.06
N ALA A 422 -13.07 -7.10 -8.15
CA ALA A 422 -13.15 -8.55 -8.28
C ALA A 422 -12.27 -9.30 -7.28
N SER A 423 -11.14 -8.71 -6.91
CA SER A 423 -10.12 -9.32 -6.05
C SER A 423 -10.24 -8.91 -4.57
N PHE A 424 -10.94 -7.81 -4.26
CA PHE A 424 -11.01 -7.22 -2.93
C PHE A 424 -11.98 -7.95 -1.98
N PRO A 425 -11.61 -8.03 -0.68
CA PRO A 425 -10.27 -7.92 -0.15
C PRO A 425 -9.42 -9.16 -0.48
N ALA A 426 -8.11 -9.09 -0.26
CA ALA A 426 -7.23 -10.24 -0.49
C ALA A 426 -7.62 -11.44 0.38
N GLY A 427 -7.45 -12.66 -0.15
CA GLY A 427 -7.74 -13.89 0.57
C GLY A 427 -6.87 -14.06 1.82
N THR A 428 -5.62 -13.62 1.74
CA THR A 428 -4.63 -13.67 2.84
C THR A 428 -5.01 -12.83 4.06
N VAL A 429 -6.01 -11.96 3.94
CA VAL A 429 -6.53 -11.12 5.05
C VAL A 429 -8.03 -11.29 5.29
N SER A 430 -8.69 -12.17 4.56
CA SER A 430 -10.12 -12.47 4.71
C SER A 430 -10.38 -13.96 4.99
N GLY A 431 -10.31 -14.81 4.01
CA GLY A 431 -10.50 -16.26 4.13
C GLY A 431 -11.21 -16.88 2.94
N ALA A 432 -11.59 -18.12 3.07
CA ALA A 432 -12.20 -18.92 2.02
C ALA A 432 -13.35 -19.81 2.54
N PRO A 433 -14.55 -19.79 1.93
CA PRO A 433 -15.02 -18.87 0.87
C PRO A 433 -15.08 -17.42 1.33
N LYS A 434 -14.64 -16.49 0.47
CA LYS A 434 -14.36 -15.08 0.81
C LYS A 434 -15.52 -14.37 1.50
N ILE A 435 -16.73 -14.44 0.96
CA ILE A 435 -17.88 -13.68 1.47
C ILE A 435 -18.28 -14.20 2.86
N ARG A 436 -18.39 -15.52 3.02
CA ARG A 436 -18.75 -16.11 4.32
C ARG A 436 -17.68 -15.82 5.39
N ALA A 437 -16.41 -15.88 5.00
CA ALA A 437 -15.32 -15.49 5.90
C ALA A 437 -15.47 -14.04 6.38
N MET A 438 -15.85 -13.10 5.50
CA MET A 438 -16.04 -11.70 5.88
C MET A 438 -17.26 -11.49 6.80
N GLU A 439 -18.36 -12.24 6.61
CA GLU A 439 -19.50 -12.24 7.54
C GLU A 439 -19.03 -12.69 8.94
N ILE A 440 -18.24 -13.77 9.01
CA ILE A 440 -17.70 -14.30 10.28
C ILE A 440 -16.70 -13.31 10.91
N ILE A 441 -15.86 -12.64 10.11
CA ILE A 441 -15.00 -11.57 10.60
C ILE A 441 -15.80 -10.49 11.32
N HIS A 442 -16.91 -10.04 10.71
CA HIS A 442 -17.78 -9.06 11.35
C HIS A 442 -18.40 -9.56 12.65
N GLU A 443 -18.74 -10.84 12.74
CA GLU A 443 -19.30 -11.42 13.96
C GLU A 443 -18.27 -11.55 15.10
N LEU A 444 -16.98 -11.79 14.76
CA LEU A 444 -15.94 -12.12 15.72
C LEU A 444 -15.06 -10.94 16.11
N GLU A 445 -14.82 -9.99 15.23
CA GLU A 445 -14.10 -8.77 15.55
C GLU A 445 -15.02 -7.74 16.20
N SER A 446 -14.50 -6.93 17.13
CA SER A 446 -15.28 -5.97 17.93
C SER A 446 -15.33 -4.56 17.34
N SER A 447 -14.58 -4.31 16.27
CA SER A 447 -14.42 -2.97 15.68
C SER A 447 -14.09 -3.03 14.21
N ARG A 448 -14.36 -1.93 13.49
CA ARG A 448 -13.99 -1.82 12.07
C ARG A 448 -12.49 -1.90 11.87
N ARG A 449 -12.09 -2.46 10.72
CA ARG A 449 -10.68 -2.61 10.31
C ARG A 449 -10.06 -1.30 9.83
N GLY A 450 -10.81 -0.50 9.10
CA GLY A 450 -10.33 0.74 8.50
C GLY A 450 -9.28 0.47 7.43
N VAL A 451 -8.08 1.03 7.59
CA VAL A 451 -6.97 0.86 6.65
C VAL A 451 -6.50 -0.59 6.55
N TYR A 452 -6.46 -1.31 7.67
CA TYR A 452 -6.02 -2.72 7.70
C TYR A 452 -6.89 -3.61 6.80
N SER A 453 -6.27 -4.50 6.04
CA SER A 453 -6.89 -5.36 5.02
C SER A 453 -7.49 -4.62 3.82
N GLY A 454 -7.32 -3.30 3.75
CA GLY A 454 -7.58 -2.51 2.58
C GLY A 454 -6.40 -2.53 1.61
N VAL A 455 -6.27 -1.50 0.79
CA VAL A 455 -5.19 -1.35 -0.20
C VAL A 455 -4.65 0.08 -0.20
N TYR A 456 -3.38 0.24 -0.54
CA TYR A 456 -2.81 1.54 -0.88
C TYR A 456 -1.92 1.43 -2.12
N GLY A 457 -1.73 2.54 -2.81
CA GLY A 457 -0.89 2.57 -4.00
C GLY A 457 -1.23 3.73 -4.93
N TYR A 458 -1.13 3.47 -6.24
CA TYR A 458 -1.44 4.46 -7.25
C TYR A 458 -2.23 3.90 -8.43
N TYR A 459 -2.99 4.78 -9.06
CA TYR A 459 -3.63 4.59 -10.36
C TYR A 459 -3.21 5.75 -11.26
N ASP A 460 -2.51 5.47 -12.35
CA ASP A 460 -2.00 6.51 -13.22
C ASP A 460 -3.01 6.93 -14.31
N PHE A 461 -2.69 8.01 -14.99
CA PHE A 461 -3.53 8.52 -16.08
C PHE A 461 -3.56 7.61 -17.32
N GLU A 462 -2.70 6.62 -17.42
CA GLU A 462 -2.73 5.61 -18.49
C GLU A 462 -3.66 4.43 -18.16
N GLY A 463 -4.29 4.45 -16.98
CA GLY A 463 -5.17 3.40 -16.51
C GLY A 463 -4.46 2.23 -15.84
N GLN A 464 -3.17 2.37 -15.54
CA GLN A 464 -2.41 1.37 -14.82
C GLN A 464 -2.69 1.48 -13.32
N LEU A 465 -2.78 0.35 -12.64
CA LEU A 465 -3.01 0.26 -11.20
C LEU A 465 -1.89 -0.55 -10.56
N ASN A 466 -1.32 -0.05 -9.48
CA ASN A 466 -0.36 -0.79 -8.68
C ASN A 466 -0.71 -0.57 -7.20
N THR A 467 -1.22 -1.61 -6.55
CA THR A 467 -1.69 -1.55 -5.17
C THR A 467 -1.13 -2.70 -4.34
N ALA A 468 -0.81 -2.38 -3.09
CA ALA A 468 -0.43 -3.34 -2.07
C ALA A 468 -1.56 -3.54 -1.06
N ILE A 469 -1.62 -4.71 -0.43
CA ILE A 469 -2.51 -4.97 0.69
C ILE A 469 -2.04 -4.13 1.88
N ALA A 470 -2.95 -3.45 2.56
CA ALA A 470 -2.62 -2.65 3.74
C ALA A 470 -2.42 -3.56 4.97
N ILE A 471 -1.29 -4.25 5.00
CA ILE A 471 -0.75 -5.03 6.12
C ILE A 471 0.62 -4.50 6.49
N ARG A 472 1.14 -4.85 7.67
CA ARG A 472 2.40 -4.28 8.17
C ARG A 472 2.39 -2.74 8.08
N THR A 473 1.25 -2.16 8.48
CA THR A 473 0.94 -0.75 8.28
C THR A 473 0.57 -0.11 9.61
N MET A 474 1.16 1.04 9.90
CA MET A 474 0.80 1.92 11.00
C MET A 474 -0.18 2.97 10.49
N VAL A 475 -1.13 3.34 11.33
CA VAL A 475 -1.98 4.51 11.14
C VAL A 475 -1.72 5.46 12.30
N VAL A 476 -1.33 6.68 11.98
CA VAL A 476 -1.08 7.74 12.95
C VAL A 476 -2.24 8.72 12.89
N HIS A 477 -2.92 8.92 13.99
CA HIS A 477 -4.01 9.90 14.12
C HIS A 477 -4.06 10.40 15.55
N ASP A 478 -4.18 11.70 15.73
CA ASP A 478 -4.30 12.37 17.03
C ASP A 478 -3.32 11.84 18.10
N ARG A 479 -2.01 11.86 17.75
CA ARG A 479 -0.90 11.36 18.60
C ARG A 479 -1.00 9.88 18.98
N THR A 480 -1.88 9.14 18.34
CA THR A 480 -2.02 7.69 18.52
C THR A 480 -1.49 6.97 17.29
N VAL A 481 -0.57 6.03 17.48
CA VAL A 481 -0.15 5.08 16.46
C VAL A 481 -0.88 3.77 16.70
N SER A 482 -1.57 3.29 15.68
CA SER A 482 -2.21 1.98 15.69
C SER A 482 -1.61 1.05 14.64
N VAL A 483 -1.46 -0.22 15.04
CA VAL A 483 -0.97 -1.33 14.23
C VAL A 483 -1.99 -2.45 14.31
N GLN A 484 -2.43 -3.00 13.18
CA GLN A 484 -3.35 -4.13 13.17
C GLN A 484 -2.70 -5.34 12.49
N ALA A 485 -2.89 -6.52 13.07
CA ALA A 485 -2.35 -7.77 12.56
C ALA A 485 -3.33 -8.91 12.84
N GLY A 486 -3.39 -9.88 11.92
CA GLY A 486 -4.30 -11.03 12.01
C GLY A 486 -3.59 -12.35 11.81
N ALA A 487 -4.23 -13.41 12.29
CA ALA A 487 -3.83 -14.80 12.10
C ALA A 487 -4.85 -15.54 11.24
N GLY A 488 -4.38 -16.38 10.35
CA GLY A 488 -5.19 -17.24 9.48
C GLY A 488 -5.59 -18.52 10.19
N LEU A 489 -6.87 -18.63 10.54
CA LEU A 489 -7.41 -19.72 11.35
C LEU A 489 -7.90 -20.87 10.48
N VAL A 490 -7.44 -22.06 10.80
CA VAL A 490 -7.83 -23.34 10.19
C VAL A 490 -8.26 -24.33 11.26
N ALA A 491 -8.75 -25.52 10.87
CA ALA A 491 -9.27 -26.53 11.80
C ALA A 491 -8.30 -26.88 12.94
N ASP A 492 -7.01 -26.95 12.65
CA ASP A 492 -5.95 -27.33 13.60
C ASP A 492 -5.33 -26.14 14.35
N SER A 493 -5.85 -24.91 14.16
CA SER A 493 -5.36 -23.73 14.86
C SER A 493 -5.47 -23.86 16.38
N GLU A 494 -4.41 -23.43 17.07
CA GLU A 494 -4.34 -23.39 18.54
C GLU A 494 -4.50 -21.94 19.00
N PRO A 495 -5.52 -21.58 19.79
CA PRO A 495 -5.86 -20.20 20.14
C PRO A 495 -4.68 -19.37 20.64
N GLU A 496 -3.87 -19.93 21.52
CA GLU A 496 -2.71 -19.24 22.10
C GLU A 496 -1.62 -18.98 21.06
N LYS A 497 -1.38 -19.91 20.15
CA LYS A 497 -0.40 -19.74 19.07
C LYS A 497 -0.84 -18.67 18.07
N GLU A 498 -2.13 -18.66 17.74
CA GLU A 498 -2.69 -17.65 16.83
C GLU A 498 -2.66 -16.24 17.44
N TYR A 499 -2.93 -16.13 18.74
CA TYR A 499 -2.75 -14.86 19.45
C TYR A 499 -1.30 -14.39 19.38
N GLU A 500 -0.33 -15.25 19.69
CA GLU A 500 1.11 -14.94 19.61
C GLU A 500 1.53 -14.61 18.16
N GLU A 501 0.93 -15.25 17.16
CA GLU A 501 1.21 -14.97 15.75
C GLU A 501 0.84 -13.52 15.40
N THR A 502 -0.31 -13.00 15.87
CA THR A 502 -0.68 -11.61 15.64
C THR A 502 0.32 -10.63 16.25
N LEU A 503 0.82 -10.91 17.46
CA LEU A 503 1.85 -10.11 18.11
C LEU A 503 3.18 -10.17 17.34
N ASN A 504 3.56 -11.37 16.86
CA ASN A 504 4.76 -11.56 16.06
C ASN A 504 4.69 -10.77 14.74
N LYS A 505 3.54 -10.76 14.08
CA LYS A 505 3.30 -9.97 12.85
C LYS A 505 3.35 -8.45 13.10
N ALA A 506 2.98 -8.00 14.29
CA ALA A 506 3.05 -6.59 14.68
C ALA A 506 4.46 -6.16 15.14
N ARG A 507 5.32 -7.11 15.52
CA ARG A 507 6.60 -6.86 16.21
C ARG A 507 7.50 -5.85 15.51
N GLY A 508 7.70 -5.98 14.20
CA GLY A 508 8.58 -5.08 13.46
C GLY A 508 8.11 -3.62 13.49
N LEU A 509 6.77 -3.40 13.46
CA LEU A 509 6.20 -2.07 13.54
C LEU A 509 6.30 -1.48 14.95
N LEU A 510 6.03 -2.31 15.96
CA LEU A 510 6.16 -1.89 17.37
C LEU A 510 7.61 -1.56 17.72
N GLU A 511 8.57 -2.34 17.20
CA GLU A 511 9.99 -2.07 17.35
C GLU A 511 10.39 -0.75 16.67
N ALA A 512 9.85 -0.46 15.47
CA ALA A 512 10.10 0.80 14.78
C ALA A 512 9.65 2.02 15.60
N ILE A 513 8.53 1.91 16.33
CA ILE A 513 8.05 2.95 17.24
C ILE A 513 9.00 3.07 18.45
N ARG A 514 9.41 1.95 19.03
CA ARG A 514 10.27 1.90 20.21
C ARG A 514 11.65 2.52 19.96
N CYS A 515 12.21 2.32 18.77
CA CYS A 515 13.52 2.88 18.40
C CYS A 515 13.56 4.42 18.34
N LEU A 516 12.41 5.08 18.37
CA LEU A 516 12.27 6.54 18.34
C LEU A 516 11.85 7.16 19.69
N ARG A 517 11.70 6.32 20.73
CA ARG A 517 11.34 6.75 22.11
C ARG A 517 12.58 6.83 23.04
#